data_4e1d90aa6c3a4f73f18c0f326ed771d0
#
_entry.id   4e1d90aa6c3a4f73f18c0f326ed771d0
#
_cell.length_a   1.000
_cell.length_b   1.000
_cell.length_c   1.000
_cell.angle_alpha   90.00
_cell.angle_beta   90.00
_cell.angle_gamma   90.00
#
_symmetry.space_group_name_H-M   'P 1'
#
loop_
_entity.id
_entity.type
_entity.pdbx_description
1 polymer ?
#
loop_
_entity_poly.entity_id
_entity_poly.type
_entity_poly.pdbx_seq_one_letter_code
_entity_poly.pdbx_strand_id
1 'polypeptide(L)'
;MAFDKYRSTVPVELSDRTWPSQRLERAPRWCSVDLRDGNQALIDPMDPERKMAMFTQLIAMGFKEIEVGFPSASQPDYDFVRTIIEQGLIPEDVTIQVLTQCREDLIRRTYESLHGVHRVIVHFYNSTSTLQRRVVFGMDMDGVKKIATDAATLCKSLESTSPETEFVYEYSPESFTGTELEYALEVCDAVADVIEPTPEQPLILNLPATVEMYTPNLYADAIEWFCRHVQRRDSVLVSLHPHNDRGTAVAAAELGVLAGADRVEGTLFGNGERTGNVDVVTLALNLFSQGVDPELDIRDIDKARHVAEYANRLPVHMRHPYVGELVYTAFSGSHQDAIKKGMLAIGDTYDLWEVPYLPIDPKHTGRTYEAIIRVNSQSGKGGVAYLLSTEHGLDLPRAMQVEFSKQVQELTEQTGTEISPSEIWDVFTTTYQPENATIQLLSSEVTADQHNTRIFAQLIVAGQHVTVKGEGNGPIDALMAGLRNEMDVDFKVRDYHEHALTAGSEASAVAYVEAEGTDGSTWWGVGMSSSILDASLEAVISAANRRR
;
A
#
# COMPACT_ATOMS: atom_id res chain seq x y z
N MET A 1 -15.17 -6.93 32.59
CA MET A 1 -13.74 -6.75 32.27
C MET A 1 -13.05 -6.15 33.50
N ALA A 2 -11.90 -6.70 33.89
CA ALA A 2 -11.17 -6.32 35.11
C ALA A 2 -10.22 -5.12 34.85
N PHE A 3 -10.78 -3.98 34.43
CA PHE A 3 -10.00 -2.77 34.11
C PHE A 3 -9.29 -2.17 35.34
N ASP A 4 -9.77 -2.45 36.54
CA ASP A 4 -9.21 -2.06 37.85
C ASP A 4 -7.84 -2.68 38.14
N LYS A 5 -7.40 -3.67 37.32
CA LYS A 5 -6.06 -4.25 37.39
C LYS A 5 -5.01 -3.47 36.58
N TYR A 6 -5.43 -2.49 35.81
CA TYR A 6 -4.57 -1.66 35.00
C TYR A 6 -4.49 -0.24 35.53
N ARG A 7 -3.35 0.41 35.33
CA ARG A 7 -3.11 1.77 35.82
C ARG A 7 -2.90 2.72 34.65
N SER A 8 -3.36 3.94 34.77
CA SER A 8 -3.03 5.01 33.85
C SER A 8 -1.53 5.31 33.90
N THR A 9 -0.96 5.61 32.76
CA THR A 9 0.41 6.13 32.66
C THR A 9 0.48 7.50 33.31
N VAL A 10 1.53 7.75 34.10
CA VAL A 10 1.77 9.06 34.72
C VAL A 10 2.20 10.03 33.58
N PRO A 11 1.55 11.21 33.50
CA PRO A 11 1.97 12.23 32.52
C PRO A 11 3.41 12.69 32.78
N VAL A 12 4.13 12.99 31.72
CA VAL A 12 5.44 13.66 31.79
C VAL A 12 5.19 15.14 32.15
N GLU A 13 5.87 15.65 33.14
CA GLU A 13 5.79 17.07 33.49
C GLU A 13 6.55 17.93 32.50
N LEU A 14 5.87 18.36 31.45
CA LEU A 14 6.39 19.21 30.35
C LEU A 14 5.35 20.28 30.02
N SER A 15 5.25 21.32 30.85
CA SER A 15 4.23 22.37 30.66
C SER A 15 4.49 23.29 29.46
N ASP A 16 5.73 23.36 28.99
CA ASP A 16 6.23 24.22 27.91
C ASP A 16 6.64 23.40 26.66
N ARG A 17 5.96 22.29 26.43
CA ARG A 17 6.23 21.42 25.27
C ARG A 17 6.15 22.19 23.95
N THR A 18 7.08 21.89 23.05
CA THR A 18 7.18 22.58 21.74
C THR A 18 6.82 21.68 20.56
N TRP A 19 6.93 20.37 20.72
CA TRP A 19 6.71 19.41 19.63
C TRP A 19 5.37 19.55 18.88
N PRO A 20 4.22 19.91 19.51
CA PRO A 20 2.95 20.01 18.79
C PRO A 20 2.92 21.13 17.73
N SER A 21 3.85 22.09 17.82
CA SER A 21 3.95 23.21 16.89
C SER A 21 5.08 23.04 15.87
N GLN A 22 5.84 21.94 15.95
CA GLN A 22 6.92 21.65 15.02
C GLN A 22 6.39 21.10 13.68
N ARG A 23 7.21 21.25 12.66
CA ARG A 23 6.99 20.62 11.34
C ARG A 23 8.28 19.92 10.93
N LEU A 24 8.14 18.76 10.30
CA LEU A 24 9.29 18.07 9.73
C LEU A 24 9.61 18.68 8.36
N GLU A 25 10.87 19.06 8.18
CA GLU A 25 11.40 19.60 6.93
C GLU A 25 12.30 18.59 6.19
N ARG A 26 12.69 17.52 6.89
CA ARG A 26 13.50 16.42 6.37
C ARG A 26 13.12 15.10 7.05
N ALA A 27 13.42 13.99 6.39
CA ALA A 27 13.26 12.66 6.97
C ALA A 27 14.23 12.44 8.17
N PRO A 28 13.84 11.62 9.15
CA PRO A 28 14.78 11.09 10.12
C PRO A 28 15.74 10.10 9.43
N ARG A 29 16.84 9.73 10.07
CA ARG A 29 17.64 8.58 9.65
C ARG A 29 16.80 7.31 9.80
N TRP A 30 16.82 6.45 8.80
CA TRP A 30 16.09 5.19 8.81
C TRP A 30 17.03 4.02 9.10
N CYS A 31 16.66 3.19 10.06
CA CYS A 31 17.27 1.89 10.25
C CYS A 31 16.22 0.78 10.05
N SER A 32 16.49 -0.15 9.15
CA SER A 32 15.66 -1.36 9.06
C SER A 32 16.11 -2.37 10.10
N VAL A 33 15.14 -2.91 10.83
CA VAL A 33 15.34 -4.03 11.76
C VAL A 33 14.65 -5.33 11.28
N ASP A 34 14.27 -5.39 9.99
CA ASP A 34 13.61 -6.56 9.38
C ASP A 34 14.38 -7.86 9.58
N LEU A 35 15.71 -7.81 9.43
CA LEU A 35 16.61 -8.99 9.50
C LEU A 35 16.95 -9.42 10.92
N ARG A 36 16.65 -8.59 11.92
CA ARG A 36 16.85 -8.93 13.33
C ARG A 36 15.52 -9.09 14.05
N ASP A 37 14.83 -7.99 14.40
CA ASP A 37 13.60 -7.98 15.19
C ASP A 37 12.41 -8.55 14.38
N GLY A 38 12.33 -8.21 13.12
CA GLY A 38 11.36 -8.78 12.19
C GLY A 38 11.57 -10.29 12.02
N ASN A 39 12.81 -10.73 11.89
CA ASN A 39 13.16 -12.15 11.69
C ASN A 39 12.96 -12.99 12.96
N GLN A 40 13.36 -12.49 14.14
CA GLN A 40 13.25 -13.26 15.39
C GLN A 40 11.79 -13.54 15.79
N ALA A 41 10.84 -12.73 15.29
CA ALA A 41 9.41 -12.87 15.56
C ALA A 41 8.70 -13.91 14.67
N LEU A 42 9.41 -14.47 13.67
CA LEU A 42 8.82 -15.41 12.72
C LEU A 42 8.76 -16.82 13.30
N ILE A 43 7.63 -17.52 13.07
CA ILE A 43 7.48 -18.95 13.39
C ILE A 43 8.51 -19.77 12.60
N ASP A 44 8.80 -19.35 11.36
CA ASP A 44 9.80 -19.92 10.47
C ASP A 44 10.80 -18.82 10.11
N PRO A 45 11.90 -18.68 10.91
CA PRO A 45 12.91 -17.67 10.67
C PRO A 45 13.48 -17.74 9.25
N MET A 46 13.92 -16.61 8.72
CA MET A 46 14.45 -16.52 7.36
C MET A 46 15.69 -17.41 7.20
N ASP A 47 15.66 -18.25 6.19
CA ASP A 47 16.86 -18.92 5.68
C ASP A 47 17.82 -17.91 4.99
N PRO A 48 19.06 -18.30 4.66
CA PRO A 48 20.04 -17.39 4.06
C PRO A 48 19.55 -16.74 2.74
N GLU A 49 18.74 -17.45 1.93
CA GLU A 49 18.22 -16.92 0.67
C GLU A 49 17.20 -15.81 0.91
N ARG A 50 16.26 -16.04 1.83
CA ARG A 50 15.25 -15.03 2.21
C ARG A 50 15.89 -13.81 2.89
N LYS A 51 16.90 -14.03 3.77
CA LYS A 51 17.68 -12.93 4.36
C LYS A 51 18.37 -12.10 3.29
N MET A 52 18.99 -12.74 2.31
CA MET A 52 19.68 -12.04 1.21
C MET A 52 18.71 -11.28 0.33
N ALA A 53 17.54 -11.84 0.02
CA ALA A 53 16.50 -11.14 -0.73
C ALA A 53 16.02 -9.88 0.00
N MET A 54 15.77 -9.96 1.31
CA MET A 54 15.40 -8.82 2.14
C MET A 54 16.52 -7.79 2.21
N PHE A 55 17.76 -8.19 2.48
CA PHE A 55 18.92 -7.29 2.52
C PHE A 55 19.10 -6.52 1.21
N THR A 56 19.02 -7.22 0.09
CA THR A 56 19.13 -6.61 -1.24
C THR A 56 18.00 -5.60 -1.50
N GLN A 57 16.78 -5.93 -1.09
CA GLN A 57 15.63 -5.03 -1.25
C GLN A 57 15.77 -3.78 -0.40
N LEU A 58 16.23 -3.90 0.84
CA LEU A 58 16.46 -2.74 1.73
C LEU A 58 17.50 -1.79 1.16
N ILE A 59 18.62 -2.32 0.63
CA ILE A 59 19.63 -1.51 -0.08
C ILE A 59 19.03 -0.81 -1.29
N ALA A 60 18.25 -1.53 -2.10
CA ALA A 60 17.59 -0.97 -3.29
C ALA A 60 16.58 0.14 -2.96
N MET A 61 15.94 0.06 -1.79
CA MET A 61 15.06 1.12 -1.28
C MET A 61 15.82 2.32 -0.71
N GLY A 62 17.14 2.25 -0.54
CA GLY A 62 17.95 3.37 -0.09
C GLY A 62 18.25 3.40 1.41
N PHE A 63 17.92 2.34 2.17
CA PHE A 63 18.32 2.27 3.58
C PHE A 63 19.84 2.37 3.71
N LYS A 64 20.29 3.25 4.62
CA LYS A 64 21.71 3.45 4.92
C LYS A 64 22.16 2.75 6.19
N GLU A 65 21.22 2.35 7.03
CA GLU A 65 21.48 1.58 8.24
C GLU A 65 20.53 0.36 8.26
N ILE A 66 21.11 -0.84 8.44
CA ILE A 66 20.38 -2.12 8.40
C ILE A 66 20.87 -3.01 9.53
N GLU A 67 19.99 -3.33 10.48
CA GLU A 67 20.30 -4.30 11.54
C GLU A 67 20.15 -5.74 11.01
N VAL A 68 21.27 -6.37 10.76
CA VAL A 68 21.37 -7.62 9.99
C VAL A 68 21.23 -8.90 10.83
N GLY A 69 21.24 -8.79 12.16
CA GLY A 69 21.03 -9.93 13.03
C GLY A 69 21.58 -9.77 14.43
N PHE A 70 21.50 -10.88 15.19
CA PHE A 70 22.05 -11.04 16.53
C PHE A 70 23.11 -12.18 16.51
N PRO A 71 24.32 -11.91 16.00
CA PRO A 71 25.31 -12.96 15.69
C PRO A 71 25.75 -13.78 16.89
N SER A 72 25.69 -13.23 18.11
CA SER A 72 26.03 -13.98 19.31
C SER A 72 24.91 -14.88 19.83
N ALA A 73 23.64 -14.64 19.39
CA ALA A 73 22.48 -15.43 19.82
C ALA A 73 22.23 -16.65 18.94
N SER A 74 22.56 -16.58 17.63
CA SER A 74 22.28 -17.66 16.70
C SER A 74 23.40 -17.86 15.68
N GLN A 75 23.69 -19.12 15.32
CA GLN A 75 24.68 -19.44 14.30
C GLN A 75 24.25 -18.96 12.90
N PRO A 76 22.98 -19.09 12.47
CA PRO A 76 22.54 -18.54 11.20
C PRO A 76 22.76 -17.03 11.07
N ASP A 77 22.58 -16.25 12.14
CA ASP A 77 22.84 -14.81 12.12
C ASP A 77 24.34 -14.53 12.03
N TYR A 78 25.15 -15.28 12.78
CA TYR A 78 26.60 -15.20 12.69
C TYR A 78 27.08 -15.48 11.25
N ASP A 79 26.63 -16.57 10.66
CA ASP A 79 27.01 -16.99 9.31
C ASP A 79 26.54 -15.97 8.24
N PHE A 80 25.37 -15.38 8.43
CA PHE A 80 24.87 -14.34 7.53
C PHE A 80 25.74 -13.08 7.58
N VAL A 81 26.08 -12.59 8.79
CA VAL A 81 27.00 -11.45 8.98
C VAL A 81 28.34 -11.72 8.30
N ARG A 82 28.92 -12.91 8.53
CA ARG A 82 30.16 -13.30 7.87
C ARG A 82 30.04 -13.31 6.34
N THR A 83 28.94 -13.87 5.84
CA THR A 83 28.70 -13.98 4.38
C THR A 83 28.68 -12.62 3.71
N ILE A 84 27.95 -11.63 4.24
CA ILE A 84 27.85 -10.31 3.62
C ILE A 84 29.17 -9.53 3.70
N ILE A 85 29.96 -9.75 4.75
CA ILE A 85 31.29 -9.14 4.88
C ILE A 85 32.29 -9.78 3.91
N GLU A 86 32.43 -11.11 3.96
CA GLU A 86 33.44 -11.87 3.18
C GLU A 86 33.20 -11.79 1.68
N GLN A 87 31.95 -11.69 1.25
CA GLN A 87 31.60 -11.54 -0.16
C GLN A 87 31.57 -10.09 -0.64
N GLY A 88 31.81 -9.11 0.24
CA GLY A 88 31.81 -7.69 -0.11
C GLY A 88 30.45 -7.18 -0.58
N LEU A 89 29.36 -7.65 0.06
CA LEU A 89 27.99 -7.32 -0.36
C LEU A 89 27.44 -6.05 0.30
N ILE A 90 28.20 -5.42 1.18
CA ILE A 90 27.82 -4.21 1.89
C ILE A 90 28.28 -2.99 1.05
N PRO A 91 27.37 -2.15 0.50
CA PRO A 91 27.77 -0.94 -0.20
C PRO A 91 28.52 0.04 0.70
N GLU A 92 29.40 0.87 0.12
CA GLU A 92 30.23 1.84 0.87
C GLU A 92 29.39 2.85 1.67
N ASP A 93 28.18 3.16 1.20
CA ASP A 93 27.27 4.11 1.83
C ASP A 93 26.24 3.46 2.77
N VAL A 94 26.35 2.13 3.01
CA VAL A 94 25.50 1.38 3.93
C VAL A 94 26.31 0.93 5.15
N THR A 95 25.78 1.17 6.33
CA THR A 95 26.31 0.70 7.60
C THR A 95 25.45 -0.44 8.12
N ILE A 96 26.04 -1.61 8.33
CA ILE A 96 25.32 -2.69 9.01
C ILE A 96 25.31 -2.45 10.51
N GLN A 97 24.23 -2.90 11.15
CA GLN A 97 24.07 -2.91 12.60
C GLN A 97 23.94 -4.34 13.10
N VAL A 98 24.50 -4.63 14.25
CA VAL A 98 24.37 -5.93 14.92
C VAL A 98 24.01 -5.75 16.38
N LEU A 99 23.10 -6.59 16.87
CA LEU A 99 22.64 -6.56 18.25
C LEU A 99 23.51 -7.44 19.15
N THR A 100 23.71 -7.01 20.38
CA THR A 100 24.30 -7.84 21.45
C THR A 100 23.74 -7.45 22.82
N GLN A 101 23.51 -8.41 23.70
CA GLN A 101 23.25 -8.11 25.10
C GLN A 101 24.49 -7.61 25.81
N CYS A 102 24.32 -6.83 26.89
CA CYS A 102 25.39 -6.38 27.79
C CYS A 102 25.98 -7.56 28.62
N ARG A 103 26.53 -8.55 27.94
CA ARG A 103 27.17 -9.72 28.51
C ARG A 103 28.51 -9.96 27.80
N GLU A 104 29.57 -10.18 28.58
CA GLU A 104 30.92 -10.28 28.05
C GLU A 104 31.07 -11.36 26.96
N ASP A 105 30.54 -12.57 27.21
CA ASP A 105 30.60 -13.69 26.28
C ASP A 105 29.92 -13.38 24.93
N LEU A 106 28.76 -12.71 24.96
CA LEU A 106 28.02 -12.34 23.78
C LEU A 106 28.68 -11.18 23.03
N ILE A 107 29.16 -10.16 23.74
CA ILE A 107 29.87 -9.03 23.12
C ILE A 107 31.11 -9.54 22.38
N ARG A 108 31.95 -10.39 23.01
CA ARG A 108 33.15 -10.95 22.35
C ARG A 108 32.80 -11.72 21.08
N ARG A 109 31.79 -12.59 21.13
CA ARG A 109 31.32 -13.34 19.95
C ARG A 109 30.77 -12.42 18.85
N THR A 110 30.11 -11.33 19.22
CA THR A 110 29.65 -10.31 18.25
C THR A 110 30.86 -9.70 17.53
N TYR A 111 31.90 -9.28 18.25
CA TYR A 111 33.10 -8.71 17.64
C TYR A 111 33.83 -9.71 16.74
N GLU A 112 33.86 -11.00 17.10
CA GLU A 112 34.42 -12.07 16.24
C GLU A 112 33.69 -12.13 14.89
N SER A 113 32.37 -11.90 14.85
CA SER A 113 31.59 -11.90 13.62
C SER A 113 31.86 -10.69 12.72
N LEU A 114 32.40 -9.61 13.25
CA LEU A 114 32.61 -8.34 12.56
C LEU A 114 33.99 -8.19 11.91
N HIS A 115 34.88 -9.18 12.08
CA HIS A 115 36.23 -9.09 11.52
C HIS A 115 36.21 -8.81 10.01
N GLY A 116 36.93 -7.75 9.59
CA GLY A 116 37.04 -7.34 8.20
C GLY A 116 35.91 -6.43 7.70
N VAL A 117 34.94 -6.05 8.54
CA VAL A 117 33.95 -5.02 8.17
C VAL A 117 34.61 -3.64 8.19
N HIS A 118 34.24 -2.78 7.21
CA HIS A 118 34.78 -1.42 7.15
C HIS A 118 34.13 -0.49 8.17
N ARG A 119 32.81 -0.54 8.28
CA ARG A 119 32.01 0.30 9.20
C ARG A 119 30.84 -0.50 9.76
N VAL A 120 30.57 -0.35 11.07
CA VAL A 120 29.51 -1.08 11.75
C VAL A 120 28.94 -0.31 12.93
N ILE A 121 27.62 -0.45 13.17
CA ILE A 121 26.97 -0.05 14.41
C ILE A 121 26.90 -1.28 15.32
N VAL A 122 27.54 -1.19 16.50
CA VAL A 122 27.41 -2.20 17.56
C VAL A 122 26.31 -1.74 18.51
N HIS A 123 25.15 -2.38 18.43
CA HIS A 123 23.98 -2.10 19.24
C HIS A 123 23.99 -3.01 20.47
N PHE A 124 24.26 -2.45 21.63
CA PHE A 124 24.25 -3.20 22.90
C PHE A 124 23.11 -2.72 23.81
N TYR A 125 22.52 -3.64 24.57
CA TYR A 125 21.36 -3.33 25.38
C TYR A 125 21.29 -4.12 26.68
N ASN A 126 20.64 -3.57 27.66
CA ASN A 126 20.09 -4.27 28.82
C ASN A 126 18.81 -3.59 29.28
N SER A 127 17.93 -4.37 29.90
CA SER A 127 16.67 -3.80 30.40
C SER A 127 16.90 -2.93 31.63
N THR A 128 16.19 -1.81 31.68
CA THR A 128 16.27 -0.83 32.76
C THR A 128 14.95 -0.65 33.51
N SER A 129 13.86 -1.32 33.06
CA SER A 129 12.53 -1.10 33.62
C SER A 129 12.42 -1.48 35.09
N THR A 130 11.56 -0.77 35.82
CA THR A 130 11.24 -1.03 37.24
C THR A 130 10.88 -2.50 37.49
N LEU A 131 10.08 -3.08 36.59
CA LEU A 131 9.62 -4.47 36.72
C LEU A 131 10.79 -5.45 36.56
N GLN A 132 11.61 -5.28 35.51
CA GLN A 132 12.70 -6.22 35.20
C GLN A 132 13.85 -6.10 36.20
N ARG A 133 14.16 -4.89 36.70
CA ARG A 133 15.10 -4.74 37.82
C ARG A 133 14.69 -5.58 39.03
N ARG A 134 13.40 -5.54 39.38
CA ARG A 134 12.86 -6.25 40.55
C ARG A 134 12.72 -7.76 40.32
N VAL A 135 12.18 -8.17 39.17
CA VAL A 135 11.73 -9.56 38.95
C VAL A 135 12.74 -10.41 38.21
N VAL A 136 13.49 -9.81 37.26
CA VAL A 136 14.43 -10.54 36.40
C VAL A 136 15.85 -10.47 36.96
N PHE A 137 16.34 -9.26 37.24
CA PHE A 137 17.72 -9.08 37.70
C PHE A 137 17.84 -9.20 39.22
N GLY A 138 16.83 -8.84 39.99
CA GLY A 138 16.93 -8.74 41.44
C GLY A 138 17.99 -7.73 41.90
N MET A 139 18.19 -6.65 41.13
CA MET A 139 19.19 -5.60 41.32
C MET A 139 18.56 -4.24 41.50
N ASP A 140 19.29 -3.36 42.19
CA ASP A 140 18.98 -1.93 42.26
C ASP A 140 19.41 -1.16 41.00
N MET A 141 19.17 0.14 41.00
CA MET A 141 19.49 1.04 39.89
C MET A 141 20.99 1.05 39.57
N ASP A 142 21.85 1.11 40.61
CA ASP A 142 23.30 1.14 40.42
C ASP A 142 23.84 -0.15 39.84
N GLY A 143 23.29 -1.30 40.25
CA GLY A 143 23.66 -2.61 39.71
C GLY A 143 23.32 -2.73 38.22
N VAL A 144 22.13 -2.30 37.82
CA VAL A 144 21.70 -2.35 36.40
C VAL A 144 22.44 -1.31 35.54
N LYS A 145 22.69 -0.09 36.05
CA LYS A 145 23.54 0.90 35.37
C LYS A 145 24.95 0.38 35.13
N LYS A 146 25.52 -0.34 36.13
CA LYS A 146 26.85 -0.96 36.00
C LYS A 146 26.91 -1.97 34.85
N ILE A 147 25.86 -2.75 34.59
CA ILE A 147 25.80 -3.67 33.45
C ILE A 147 26.04 -2.91 32.14
N ALA A 148 25.38 -1.77 31.94
CA ALA A 148 25.53 -0.94 30.76
C ALA A 148 26.94 -0.35 30.61
N THR A 149 27.50 0.22 31.68
CA THR A 149 28.83 0.85 31.64
C THR A 149 29.97 -0.15 31.51
N ASP A 150 29.84 -1.33 32.11
CA ASP A 150 30.81 -2.41 31.93
C ASP A 150 30.81 -2.92 30.46
N ALA A 151 29.62 -3.06 29.86
CA ALA A 151 29.48 -3.44 28.46
C ALA A 151 30.07 -2.37 27.51
N ALA A 152 29.78 -1.09 27.75
CA ALA A 152 30.36 0.03 26.97
C ALA A 152 31.89 0.02 27.07
N THR A 153 32.46 -0.19 28.27
CA THR A 153 33.90 -0.29 28.50
C THR A 153 34.51 -1.46 27.72
N LEU A 154 33.84 -2.62 27.74
CA LEU A 154 34.29 -3.79 26.99
C LEU A 154 34.26 -3.53 25.48
N CYS A 155 33.15 -2.96 24.96
CA CYS A 155 33.02 -2.65 23.54
C CYS A 155 34.18 -1.73 23.07
N LYS A 156 34.45 -0.64 23.78
CA LYS A 156 35.58 0.24 23.48
C LYS A 156 36.92 -0.47 23.50
N SER A 157 37.14 -1.34 24.47
CA SER A 157 38.41 -2.10 24.59
C SER A 157 38.65 -3.02 23.39
N LEU A 158 37.57 -3.53 22.77
CA LEU A 158 37.64 -4.45 21.65
C LEU A 158 37.88 -3.77 20.30
N GLU A 159 37.75 -2.43 20.18
CA GLU A 159 38.11 -1.68 18.96
C GLU A 159 39.56 -2.01 18.52
N SER A 160 40.46 -2.18 19.47
CA SER A 160 41.86 -2.50 19.21
C SER A 160 42.09 -3.85 18.50
N THR A 161 41.07 -4.72 18.47
CA THR A 161 41.14 -6.03 17.77
C THR A 161 40.87 -5.89 16.26
N SER A 162 40.29 -4.78 15.80
CA SER A 162 40.00 -4.48 14.40
C SER A 162 40.25 -2.99 14.11
N PRO A 163 41.50 -2.55 14.08
CA PRO A 163 41.85 -1.12 13.98
C PRO A 163 41.51 -0.49 12.64
N GLU A 164 41.15 -1.29 11.63
CA GLU A 164 40.69 -0.85 10.31
C GLU A 164 39.18 -0.60 10.25
N THR A 165 38.44 -1.00 11.30
CA THR A 165 36.98 -0.89 11.34
C THR A 165 36.56 0.41 12.02
N GLU A 166 35.67 1.15 11.40
CA GLU A 166 34.97 2.28 12.02
C GLU A 166 33.81 1.77 12.85
N PHE A 167 33.93 1.84 14.18
CA PHE A 167 32.86 1.45 15.10
C PHE A 167 32.00 2.63 15.46
N VAL A 168 30.69 2.51 15.29
CA VAL A 168 29.65 3.37 15.83
C VAL A 168 28.90 2.59 16.92
N TYR A 169 28.52 3.27 17.99
CA TYR A 169 27.85 2.62 19.11
C TYR A 169 26.39 3.03 19.19
N GLU A 170 25.57 2.05 19.49
CA GLU A 170 24.18 2.25 19.87
C GLU A 170 23.91 1.59 21.21
N TYR A 171 23.28 2.31 22.13
CA TYR A 171 22.82 1.79 23.40
C TYR A 171 21.31 1.91 23.54
N SER A 172 20.65 0.82 23.95
CA SER A 172 19.23 0.81 24.30
C SER A 172 19.02 0.53 25.79
N PRO A 173 18.45 1.47 26.57
CA PRO A 173 17.83 1.16 27.84
C PRO A 173 16.51 0.43 27.58
N GLU A 174 16.59 -0.89 27.35
CA GLU A 174 15.45 -1.71 26.93
C GLU A 174 14.28 -1.52 27.89
N SER A 175 13.04 -1.55 27.36
CA SER A 175 11.82 -1.22 28.10
C SER A 175 11.82 0.22 28.64
N PHE A 176 12.28 1.18 27.84
CA PHE A 176 12.32 2.60 28.19
C PHE A 176 10.96 3.11 28.69
N THR A 177 9.85 2.73 28.07
CA THR A 177 8.50 3.13 28.49
C THR A 177 8.05 2.53 29.84
N GLY A 178 8.78 1.57 30.38
CA GLY A 178 8.60 0.98 31.72
C GLY A 178 9.67 1.40 32.73
N THR A 179 10.53 2.35 32.34
CA THR A 179 11.65 2.87 33.13
C THR A 179 11.31 4.28 33.61
N GLU A 180 11.74 4.66 34.81
CA GLU A 180 11.68 6.05 35.27
C GLU A 180 12.54 6.92 34.32
N LEU A 181 11.98 8.04 33.86
CA LEU A 181 12.58 8.85 32.80
C LEU A 181 13.96 9.41 33.22
N GLU A 182 14.07 9.87 34.45
CA GLU A 182 15.34 10.35 35.04
C GLU A 182 16.38 9.25 35.14
N TYR A 183 15.96 8.01 35.44
CA TYR A 183 16.88 6.88 35.52
C TYR A 183 17.33 6.42 34.13
N ALA A 184 16.45 6.42 33.14
CA ALA A 184 16.82 6.15 31.76
C ALA A 184 17.87 7.14 31.27
N LEU A 185 17.68 8.44 31.56
CA LEU A 185 18.65 9.49 31.27
C LEU A 185 19.99 9.24 31.98
N GLU A 186 19.96 8.94 33.27
CA GLU A 186 21.17 8.67 34.07
C GLU A 186 22.01 7.52 33.48
N VAL A 187 21.35 6.44 33.07
CA VAL A 187 22.04 5.29 32.47
C VAL A 187 22.64 5.66 31.10
N CYS A 188 21.88 6.37 30.26
CA CYS A 188 22.33 6.83 28.97
C CYS A 188 23.52 7.78 29.06
N ASP A 189 23.47 8.75 29.99
CA ASP A 189 24.59 9.66 30.22
C ASP A 189 25.84 8.93 30.76
N ALA A 190 25.66 7.93 31.64
CA ALA A 190 26.76 7.12 32.15
C ALA A 190 27.41 6.27 31.02
N VAL A 191 26.64 5.77 30.08
CA VAL A 191 27.17 5.10 28.88
C VAL A 191 27.91 6.10 27.99
N ALA A 192 27.35 7.28 27.77
CA ALA A 192 27.99 8.35 27.00
C ALA A 192 29.31 8.82 27.63
N ASP A 193 29.44 8.80 28.96
CA ASP A 193 30.69 9.10 29.68
C ASP A 193 31.79 8.08 29.41
N VAL A 194 31.44 6.81 29.15
CA VAL A 194 32.38 5.74 28.78
C VAL A 194 32.74 5.79 27.29
N ILE A 195 31.72 5.99 26.43
CA ILE A 195 31.91 6.02 24.96
C ILE A 195 32.65 7.29 24.53
N GLU A 196 32.44 8.42 25.22
CA GLU A 196 33.01 9.73 24.90
C GLU A 196 32.70 10.18 23.47
N PRO A 197 31.38 10.22 23.08
CA PRO A 197 31.01 10.56 21.72
C PRO A 197 31.39 12.00 21.35
N THR A 198 31.58 12.22 20.04
CA THR A 198 31.82 13.55 19.46
C THR A 198 30.77 13.83 18.36
N PRO A 199 30.60 15.07 17.90
CA PRO A 199 29.71 15.35 16.77
C PRO A 199 30.05 14.58 15.49
N GLU A 200 31.32 14.23 15.27
CA GLU A 200 31.81 13.44 14.14
C GLU A 200 31.60 11.93 14.32
N GLN A 201 31.58 11.47 15.59
CA GLN A 201 31.35 10.06 15.97
C GLN A 201 30.27 10.02 17.06
N PRO A 202 29.01 10.26 16.71
CA PRO A 202 27.93 10.31 17.69
C PRO A 202 27.58 8.93 18.25
N LEU A 203 27.15 8.93 19.52
CA LEU A 203 26.50 7.78 20.13
C LEU A 203 25.02 7.78 19.76
N ILE A 204 24.48 6.64 19.35
CA ILE A 204 23.04 6.45 19.17
C ILE A 204 22.45 6.01 20.51
N LEU A 205 21.53 6.78 21.03
CA LEU A 205 20.71 6.42 22.20
C LEU A 205 19.31 6.05 21.71
N ASN A 206 19.02 4.77 21.68
CA ASN A 206 17.77 4.24 21.17
C ASN A 206 16.78 4.05 22.33
N LEU A 207 15.62 4.70 22.26
CA LEU A 207 14.63 4.75 23.32
C LEU A 207 13.40 3.88 22.99
N PRO A 208 13.49 2.53 23.18
CA PRO A 208 12.50 1.62 22.65
C PRO A 208 11.21 1.63 23.49
N ALA A 209 10.06 1.79 22.83
CA ALA A 209 8.80 1.34 23.37
C ALA A 209 8.69 -0.18 23.18
N THR A 210 9.55 -0.94 23.89
CA THR A 210 9.64 -2.42 23.82
C THR A 210 8.27 -3.06 24.02
N VAL A 211 7.44 -2.48 24.88
CA VAL A 211 5.99 -2.63 24.90
C VAL A 211 5.41 -1.22 24.78
N GLU A 212 4.46 -1.03 23.90
CA GLU A 212 3.80 0.28 23.71
C GLU A 212 2.93 0.62 24.90
N MET A 213 3.53 1.10 25.99
CA MET A 213 2.84 1.43 27.25
C MET A 213 2.24 2.85 27.24
N TYR A 214 2.86 3.77 26.49
CA TYR A 214 2.45 5.17 26.42
C TYR A 214 1.44 5.41 25.30
N THR A 215 0.63 6.44 25.44
CA THR A 215 -0.05 7.05 24.30
C THR A 215 0.98 7.85 23.48
N PRO A 216 0.77 8.05 22.16
CA PRO A 216 1.74 8.73 21.31
C PRO A 216 2.19 10.11 21.81
N ASN A 217 1.25 10.89 22.36
CA ASN A 217 1.56 12.19 22.93
C ASN A 217 2.43 12.11 24.19
N LEU A 218 2.23 11.11 25.05
CA LEU A 218 3.09 10.91 26.22
C LEU A 218 4.47 10.39 25.83
N TYR A 219 4.55 9.58 24.77
CA TYR A 219 5.84 9.18 24.22
C TYR A 219 6.60 10.38 23.67
N ALA A 220 5.94 11.26 22.90
CA ALA A 220 6.54 12.49 22.43
C ALA A 220 6.99 13.42 23.55
N ASP A 221 6.17 13.58 24.60
CA ASP A 221 6.57 14.36 25.79
C ASP A 221 7.85 13.77 26.44
N ALA A 222 7.94 12.44 26.56
CA ALA A 222 9.12 11.78 27.10
C ALA A 222 10.38 11.98 26.20
N ILE A 223 10.21 11.91 24.89
CA ILE A 223 11.31 12.16 23.93
C ILE A 223 11.77 13.62 23.99
N GLU A 224 10.85 14.61 23.97
CA GLU A 224 11.23 16.02 24.08
C GLU A 224 11.92 16.29 25.41
N TRP A 225 11.40 15.74 26.51
CA TRP A 225 12.03 15.86 27.81
C TRP A 225 13.45 15.26 27.79
N PHE A 226 13.63 14.05 27.25
CA PHE A 226 14.93 13.40 27.13
C PHE A 226 15.92 14.23 26.29
N CYS A 227 15.51 14.69 25.12
CA CYS A 227 16.31 15.52 24.24
C CYS A 227 16.78 16.83 24.89
N ARG A 228 15.98 17.40 25.80
CA ARG A 228 16.33 18.62 26.55
C ARG A 228 17.31 18.39 27.70
N HIS A 229 17.40 17.17 28.23
CA HIS A 229 18.17 16.87 29.43
C HIS A 229 19.41 16.03 29.19
N VAL A 230 19.47 15.27 28.08
CA VAL A 230 20.64 14.44 27.75
C VAL A 230 21.88 15.30 27.60
N GLN A 231 22.96 14.87 28.26
CA GLN A 231 24.25 15.53 28.14
C GLN A 231 24.83 15.29 26.73
N ARG A 232 25.67 16.21 26.26
CA ARG A 232 26.32 16.13 24.94
C ARG A 232 25.32 15.92 23.79
N ARG A 233 24.17 16.62 23.82
CA ARG A 233 23.09 16.46 22.80
C ARG A 233 23.63 16.56 21.36
N ASP A 234 24.65 17.39 21.12
CA ASP A 234 25.28 17.56 19.79
C ASP A 234 26.12 16.36 19.34
N SER A 235 26.46 15.46 20.26
CA SER A 235 27.22 14.22 20.03
C SER A 235 26.36 12.97 20.20
N VAL A 236 25.04 13.13 20.30
CA VAL A 236 24.09 12.04 20.49
C VAL A 236 23.01 12.07 19.42
N LEU A 237 22.73 10.91 18.81
CA LEU A 237 21.55 10.69 17.98
C LEU A 237 20.49 9.98 18.81
N VAL A 238 19.33 10.62 18.97
CA VAL A 238 18.20 9.99 19.65
C VAL A 238 17.42 9.17 18.63
N SER A 239 17.35 7.86 18.86
CA SER A 239 16.64 6.90 18.01
C SER A 239 15.36 6.41 18.66
N LEU A 240 14.35 6.15 17.86
CA LEU A 240 13.06 5.61 18.28
C LEU A 240 12.89 4.19 17.76
N HIS A 241 12.38 3.30 18.62
CA HIS A 241 12.06 1.91 18.26
C HIS A 241 10.71 1.52 18.90
N PRO A 242 9.59 2.04 18.35
CA PRO A 242 8.28 1.72 18.92
C PRO A 242 7.73 0.42 18.35
N HIS A 243 7.23 -0.46 19.25
CA HIS A 243 6.35 -1.56 18.92
C HIS A 243 4.90 -1.07 18.82
N ASN A 244 4.01 -1.90 18.27
CA ASN A 244 2.66 -1.53 17.86
C ASN A 244 1.57 -2.19 18.73
N ASP A 245 1.84 -2.43 20.03
CA ASP A 245 0.93 -3.16 20.93
C ASP A 245 -0.43 -2.48 21.09
N ARG A 246 -0.50 -1.17 20.94
CA ARG A 246 -1.73 -0.36 21.01
C ARG A 246 -2.28 0.00 19.62
N GLY A 247 -1.57 -0.36 18.53
CA GLY A 247 -1.91 0.03 17.17
C GLY A 247 -1.56 1.50 16.85
N THR A 248 -0.63 2.12 17.60
CA THR A 248 -0.30 3.55 17.44
C THR A 248 1.20 3.82 17.20
N ALA A 249 1.99 2.81 16.85
CA ALA A 249 3.43 2.94 16.66
C ALA A 249 3.81 4.01 15.62
N VAL A 250 3.09 4.08 14.49
CA VAL A 250 3.34 5.12 13.47
C VAL A 250 3.13 6.51 14.06
N ALA A 251 2.01 6.74 14.74
CA ALA A 251 1.75 8.03 15.39
C ALA A 251 2.79 8.35 16.50
N ALA A 252 3.22 7.33 17.26
CA ALA A 252 4.25 7.51 18.29
C ALA A 252 5.59 7.93 17.66
N ALA A 253 5.99 7.31 16.53
CA ALA A 253 7.20 7.68 15.81
C ALA A 253 7.11 9.08 15.20
N GLU A 254 6.01 9.41 14.50
CA GLU A 254 5.81 10.76 13.93
C GLU A 254 5.93 11.85 15.00
N LEU A 255 5.21 11.69 16.11
CA LEU A 255 5.26 12.66 17.18
C LEU A 255 6.61 12.68 17.91
N GLY A 256 7.28 11.53 18.02
CA GLY A 256 8.63 11.43 18.60
C GLY A 256 9.69 12.15 17.76
N VAL A 257 9.59 12.10 16.42
CA VAL A 257 10.48 12.87 15.53
C VAL A 257 10.21 14.37 15.64
N LEU A 258 8.93 14.78 15.71
CA LEU A 258 8.57 16.19 16.01
C LEU A 258 9.12 16.63 17.37
N ALA A 259 9.23 15.71 18.33
CA ALA A 259 9.77 15.95 19.66
C ALA A 259 11.32 16.02 19.73
N GLY A 260 12.00 15.85 18.60
CA GLY A 260 13.43 16.03 18.47
C GLY A 260 14.26 14.75 18.30
N ALA A 261 13.63 13.61 18.04
CA ALA A 261 14.37 12.41 17.67
C ALA A 261 14.99 12.55 16.27
N ASP A 262 16.18 11.96 16.09
CA ASP A 262 16.99 12.07 14.88
C ASP A 262 16.85 10.85 13.95
N ARG A 263 16.40 9.72 14.49
CA ARG A 263 16.46 8.41 13.85
C ARG A 263 15.24 7.55 14.23
N VAL A 264 14.81 6.66 13.34
CA VAL A 264 13.74 5.70 13.59
C VAL A 264 14.16 4.32 13.12
N GLU A 265 14.00 3.34 13.99
CA GLU A 265 14.11 1.91 13.66
C GLU A 265 12.73 1.30 13.46
N GLY A 266 12.59 0.50 12.43
CA GLY A 266 11.35 -0.21 12.13
C GLY A 266 11.50 -1.24 11.04
N THR A 267 10.39 -1.79 10.60
CA THR A 267 10.35 -2.84 9.59
C THR A 267 9.46 -2.46 8.41
N LEU A 268 9.67 -3.12 7.29
CA LEU A 268 8.75 -3.03 6.16
C LEU A 268 7.40 -3.61 6.57
N PHE A 269 6.36 -2.79 6.41
CA PHE A 269 4.97 -3.15 6.70
C PHE A 269 4.69 -3.58 8.15
N GLY A 270 5.59 -3.23 9.09
CA GLY A 270 5.35 -3.39 10.51
C GLY A 270 5.51 -4.80 11.06
N ASN A 271 6.21 -5.72 10.38
CA ASN A 271 6.48 -7.06 10.93
C ASN A 271 7.37 -6.99 12.19
N GLY A 272 7.11 -7.85 13.16
CA GLY A 272 7.90 -7.94 14.40
C GLY A 272 7.18 -8.63 15.54
N GLU A 273 7.80 -8.56 16.71
CA GLU A 273 7.29 -9.19 17.93
C GLU A 273 5.86 -8.76 18.28
N ARG A 274 5.07 -9.71 18.75
CA ARG A 274 3.66 -9.54 19.17
C ARG A 274 2.78 -8.94 18.06
N THR A 275 2.60 -7.63 18.05
CA THR A 275 1.81 -6.87 17.06
C THR A 275 2.66 -6.16 16.02
N GLY A 276 3.99 -6.34 16.09
CA GLY A 276 4.96 -5.78 15.16
C GLY A 276 5.68 -4.54 15.63
N ASN A 277 6.60 -4.08 14.81
CA ASN A 277 7.34 -2.82 14.93
C ASN A 277 6.59 -1.67 14.26
N VAL A 278 7.11 -0.46 14.38
CA VAL A 278 6.65 0.64 13.55
C VAL A 278 6.86 0.32 12.05
N ASP A 279 5.84 0.59 11.27
CA ASP A 279 5.90 0.45 9.82
C ASP A 279 6.61 1.63 9.16
N VAL A 280 7.84 1.39 8.71
CA VAL A 280 8.68 2.43 8.08
C VAL A 280 8.09 2.89 6.75
N VAL A 281 7.46 2.00 5.98
CA VAL A 281 6.86 2.37 4.68
C VAL A 281 5.69 3.33 4.87
N THR A 282 4.80 3.04 5.81
CA THR A 282 3.70 3.96 6.15
C THR A 282 4.24 5.29 6.65
N LEU A 283 5.24 5.27 7.54
CA LEU A 283 5.83 6.49 8.11
C LEU A 283 6.50 7.36 7.03
N ALA A 284 7.25 6.74 6.12
CA ALA A 284 7.90 7.42 4.99
C ALA A 284 6.88 8.05 4.02
N LEU A 285 5.79 7.32 3.70
CA LEU A 285 4.74 7.84 2.83
C LEU A 285 3.86 8.90 3.50
N ASN A 286 3.74 8.88 4.83
CA ASN A 286 3.13 9.98 5.58
C ASN A 286 3.95 11.26 5.42
N LEU A 287 5.29 11.20 5.52
CA LEU A 287 6.17 12.35 5.24
C LEU A 287 6.01 12.83 3.79
N PHE A 288 6.05 11.89 2.83
CA PHE A 288 5.87 12.18 1.41
C PHE A 288 4.55 12.92 1.15
N SER A 289 3.45 12.50 1.78
CA SER A 289 2.14 13.16 1.66
C SER A 289 2.10 14.59 2.24
N GLN A 290 3.08 14.95 3.04
CA GLN A 290 3.27 16.31 3.60
C GLN A 290 4.31 17.13 2.83
N GLY A 291 4.80 16.62 1.69
CA GLY A 291 5.79 17.29 0.85
C GLY A 291 7.24 17.20 1.38
N VAL A 292 7.51 16.23 2.23
CA VAL A 292 8.86 15.93 2.73
C VAL A 292 9.40 14.71 2.00
N ASP A 293 10.60 14.84 1.40
CA ASP A 293 11.29 13.71 0.79
C ASP A 293 11.62 12.66 1.87
N PRO A 294 11.09 11.43 1.78
CA PRO A 294 11.40 10.39 2.75
C PRO A 294 12.82 9.82 2.62
N GLU A 295 13.58 10.20 1.59
CA GLU A 295 14.93 9.68 1.28
C GLU A 295 14.96 8.14 1.10
N LEU A 296 13.79 7.53 0.84
CA LEU A 296 13.61 6.13 0.50
C LEU A 296 12.93 5.98 -0.85
N ASP A 297 13.40 5.04 -1.66
CA ASP A 297 12.77 4.72 -2.94
C ASP A 297 11.63 3.72 -2.76
N ILE A 298 10.40 4.24 -2.78
CA ILE A 298 9.16 3.46 -2.66
C ILE A 298 8.37 3.47 -3.98
N ARG A 299 9.02 3.81 -5.11
CA ARG A 299 8.37 3.87 -6.43
C ARG A 299 7.88 2.53 -6.96
N ASP A 300 8.30 1.43 -6.36
CA ASP A 300 7.80 0.07 -6.64
C ASP A 300 7.40 -0.59 -5.32
N ILE A 301 6.29 -0.11 -4.74
CA ILE A 301 5.80 -0.58 -3.44
C ILE A 301 5.38 -2.06 -3.49
N ASP A 302 4.90 -2.54 -4.65
CA ASP A 302 4.48 -3.94 -4.80
C ASP A 302 5.67 -4.89 -4.79
N LYS A 303 6.81 -4.51 -5.37
CA LYS A 303 8.05 -5.28 -5.26
C LYS A 303 8.51 -5.38 -3.82
N ALA A 304 8.51 -4.26 -3.08
CA ALA A 304 8.86 -4.25 -1.66
C ALA A 304 7.93 -5.17 -0.85
N ARG A 305 6.61 -5.13 -1.12
CA ARG A 305 5.62 -6.02 -0.51
C ARG A 305 5.90 -7.49 -0.82
N HIS A 306 6.10 -7.84 -2.08
CA HIS A 306 6.36 -9.23 -2.48
C HIS A 306 7.62 -9.79 -1.83
N VAL A 307 8.70 -9.00 -1.73
CA VAL A 307 9.92 -9.42 -1.04
C VAL A 307 9.66 -9.61 0.45
N ALA A 308 8.93 -8.70 1.09
CA ALA A 308 8.59 -8.83 2.51
C ALA A 308 7.70 -10.05 2.77
N GLU A 309 6.68 -10.30 1.95
CA GLU A 309 5.81 -11.49 2.04
C GLU A 309 6.60 -12.80 1.82
N TYR A 310 7.51 -12.81 0.84
CA TYR A 310 8.40 -13.95 0.58
C TYR A 310 9.34 -14.21 1.77
N ALA A 311 9.98 -13.16 2.27
CA ALA A 311 10.95 -13.27 3.35
C ALA A 311 10.30 -13.66 4.68
N ASN A 312 9.19 -13.03 5.03
CA ASN A 312 8.48 -13.23 6.28
C ASN A 312 7.53 -14.45 6.27
N ARG A 313 7.11 -14.91 5.08
CA ARG A 313 6.02 -15.89 4.90
C ARG A 313 4.71 -15.46 5.57
N LEU A 314 4.49 -14.17 5.64
CA LEU A 314 3.29 -13.56 6.19
C LEU A 314 2.72 -12.57 5.15
N PRO A 315 1.41 -12.60 4.88
CA PRO A 315 0.81 -11.66 3.93
C PRO A 315 0.70 -10.26 4.55
N VAL A 316 0.90 -9.25 3.73
CA VAL A 316 0.55 -7.87 4.08
C VAL A 316 -0.97 -7.69 3.98
N HIS A 317 -1.57 -7.06 4.98
CA HIS A 317 -3.02 -6.93 5.04
C HIS A 317 -3.57 -6.13 3.86
N MET A 318 -4.66 -6.61 3.24
CA MET A 318 -5.25 -5.99 2.04
C MET A 318 -5.72 -4.54 2.22
N ARG A 319 -5.87 -4.05 3.45
CA ARG A 319 -6.16 -2.65 3.79
C ARG A 319 -4.99 -1.96 4.50
N HIS A 320 -3.77 -2.48 4.32
CA HIS A 320 -2.58 -1.84 4.84
C HIS A 320 -2.38 -0.47 4.20
N PRO A 321 -2.06 0.59 4.96
CA PRO A 321 -1.87 1.93 4.38
C PRO A 321 -0.94 1.89 3.16
N TYR A 322 -1.32 2.62 2.11
CA TYR A 322 -0.63 2.79 0.83
C TYR A 322 -0.36 1.52 0.00
N VAL A 323 -0.17 0.34 0.60
CA VAL A 323 0.27 -0.87 -0.10
C VAL A 323 -0.83 -1.92 -0.25
N GLY A 324 -1.84 -1.92 0.60
CA GLY A 324 -2.92 -2.91 0.55
C GLY A 324 -3.65 -2.91 -0.79
N GLU A 325 -4.11 -4.05 -1.25
CA GLU A 325 -4.79 -4.20 -2.54
C GLU A 325 -6.07 -3.35 -2.65
N LEU A 326 -6.71 -3.03 -1.51
CA LEU A 326 -7.97 -2.30 -1.45
C LEU A 326 -7.82 -0.80 -1.17
N VAL A 327 -6.59 -0.28 -1.01
CA VAL A 327 -6.41 1.11 -0.54
C VAL A 327 -6.68 2.16 -1.61
N TYR A 328 -6.55 1.81 -2.88
CA TYR A 328 -6.89 2.68 -4.02
C TYR A 328 -8.21 2.29 -4.67
N THR A 329 -9.04 1.52 -3.98
CA THR A 329 -10.34 1.04 -4.46
C THR A 329 -11.47 1.85 -3.83
N ALA A 330 -12.37 2.36 -4.66
CA ALA A 330 -13.61 2.98 -4.20
C ALA A 330 -14.79 2.09 -4.57
N PHE A 331 -15.60 1.67 -3.59
CA PHE A 331 -16.81 0.86 -3.80
C PHE A 331 -18.07 1.72 -3.99
N SER A 332 -18.09 2.93 -3.42
CA SER A 332 -19.23 3.86 -3.58
C SER A 332 -19.18 4.54 -4.93
N GLY A 333 -20.28 4.50 -5.69
CA GLY A 333 -20.37 5.14 -6.99
C GLY A 333 -20.16 6.66 -6.96
N SER A 334 -20.53 7.32 -5.86
CA SER A 334 -20.27 8.76 -5.67
C SER A 334 -18.78 9.05 -5.49
N HIS A 335 -18.04 8.17 -4.80
CA HIS A 335 -16.60 8.29 -4.65
C HIS A 335 -15.88 8.05 -5.99
N GLN A 336 -16.27 7.01 -6.74
CA GLN A 336 -15.73 6.72 -8.06
C GLN A 336 -15.92 7.89 -9.04
N ASP A 337 -17.12 8.48 -9.08
CA ASP A 337 -17.41 9.66 -9.91
C ASP A 337 -16.56 10.87 -9.50
N ALA A 338 -16.38 11.09 -8.19
CA ALA A 338 -15.56 12.19 -7.69
C ALA A 338 -14.06 11.99 -8.03
N ILE A 339 -13.52 10.76 -7.89
CA ILE A 339 -12.13 10.45 -8.27
C ILE A 339 -11.93 10.64 -9.78
N LYS A 340 -12.85 10.11 -10.62
CA LYS A 340 -12.78 10.30 -12.07
C LYS A 340 -12.77 11.79 -12.45
N LYS A 341 -13.64 12.59 -11.85
CA LYS A 341 -13.68 14.04 -12.08
C LYS A 341 -12.42 14.75 -11.60
N GLY A 342 -11.89 14.33 -10.43
CA GLY A 342 -10.63 14.85 -9.89
C GLY A 342 -9.45 14.55 -10.80
N MET A 343 -9.32 13.31 -11.28
CA MET A 343 -8.26 12.91 -12.22
C MET A 343 -8.35 13.67 -13.56
N LEU A 344 -9.57 13.86 -14.09
CA LEU A 344 -9.76 14.66 -15.31
C LEU A 344 -9.44 16.14 -15.11
N ALA A 345 -9.75 16.69 -13.95
CA ALA A 345 -9.51 18.09 -13.64
C ALA A 345 -8.02 18.41 -13.43
N ILE A 346 -7.27 17.48 -12.80
CA ILE A 346 -5.84 17.67 -12.53
C ILE A 346 -4.99 17.43 -13.78
N GLY A 347 -5.44 16.57 -14.72
CA GLY A 347 -4.72 16.23 -15.93
C GLY A 347 -3.46 15.38 -15.69
N ASP A 348 -2.61 15.26 -16.72
CA ASP A 348 -1.39 14.46 -16.65
C ASP A 348 -0.19 15.20 -16.02
N THR A 349 -0.27 16.53 -15.96
CA THR A 349 0.75 17.41 -15.35
C THR A 349 0.09 18.31 -14.34
N TYR A 350 0.56 18.27 -13.09
CA TYR A 350 0.00 19.04 -11.99
C TYR A 350 1.11 19.54 -11.05
N ASP A 351 0.85 20.68 -10.41
CA ASP A 351 1.76 21.25 -9.40
C ASP A 351 1.50 20.67 -8.00
N LEU A 352 0.22 20.43 -7.68
CA LEU A 352 -0.23 19.86 -6.41
C LEU A 352 -1.23 18.73 -6.65
N TRP A 353 -1.15 17.69 -5.84
CA TRP A 353 -2.10 16.58 -5.87
C TRP A 353 -3.40 16.95 -5.16
N GLU A 354 -4.49 17.04 -5.91
CA GLU A 354 -5.82 17.42 -5.41
C GLU A 354 -6.92 16.52 -5.97
N VAL A 355 -6.79 15.20 -5.75
CA VAL A 355 -7.82 14.24 -6.17
C VAL A 355 -8.62 13.77 -4.96
N PRO A 356 -9.97 13.89 -4.99
CA PRO A 356 -10.81 13.42 -3.89
C PRO A 356 -10.55 11.96 -3.53
N TYR A 357 -10.53 11.65 -2.22
CA TYR A 357 -10.38 10.31 -1.64
C TYR A 357 -9.03 9.61 -1.87
N LEU A 358 -8.09 10.21 -2.58
CA LEU A 358 -6.74 9.66 -2.78
C LEU A 358 -5.71 10.57 -2.09
N PRO A 359 -5.06 10.11 -1.00
CA PRO A 359 -4.12 10.93 -0.25
C PRO A 359 -2.83 11.24 -1.01
N ILE A 360 -2.43 10.38 -1.95
CA ILE A 360 -1.28 10.55 -2.84
C ILE A 360 -1.65 10.07 -4.25
N ASP A 361 -0.88 10.46 -5.26
CA ASP A 361 -0.97 9.84 -6.58
C ASP A 361 -0.43 8.41 -6.53
N PRO A 362 -1.26 7.39 -6.84
CA PRO A 362 -0.81 5.99 -6.89
C PRO A 362 0.40 5.76 -7.78
N LYS A 363 0.58 6.55 -8.85
CA LYS A 363 1.72 6.45 -9.77
C LYS A 363 3.06 6.67 -9.07
N HIS A 364 3.11 7.45 -7.99
CA HIS A 364 4.33 7.68 -7.23
C HIS A 364 4.84 6.43 -6.47
N THR A 365 3.96 5.45 -6.26
CA THR A 365 4.30 4.15 -5.66
C THR A 365 4.31 3.00 -6.66
N GLY A 366 4.29 3.31 -7.97
CA GLY A 366 4.27 2.32 -9.05
C GLY A 366 2.91 1.69 -9.30
N ARG A 367 1.85 2.23 -8.70
CA ARG A 367 0.47 1.74 -8.85
C ARG A 367 -0.35 2.61 -9.78
N THR A 368 -1.45 2.06 -10.26
CA THR A 368 -2.44 2.77 -11.04
C THR A 368 -3.78 2.74 -10.31
N TYR A 369 -4.58 3.79 -10.51
CA TYR A 369 -5.95 3.80 -10.01
C TYR A 369 -6.82 2.79 -10.77
N GLU A 370 -6.46 2.46 -12.01
CA GLU A 370 -7.21 1.56 -12.90
C GLU A 370 -7.26 0.11 -12.42
N ALA A 371 -6.34 -0.28 -11.53
CA ALA A 371 -6.13 -1.67 -11.20
C ALA A 371 -7.28 -2.32 -10.41
N ILE A 372 -8.20 -1.57 -9.75
CA ILE A 372 -9.18 -2.23 -8.88
C ILE A 372 -10.47 -1.41 -8.74
N ILE A 373 -11.26 -1.30 -9.80
CA ILE A 373 -12.68 -1.04 -9.62
C ILE A 373 -13.37 -2.39 -9.44
N ARG A 374 -13.55 -2.79 -8.18
CA ARG A 374 -14.35 -3.96 -7.85
C ARG A 374 -15.82 -3.53 -7.73
N VAL A 375 -16.67 -4.21 -8.46
CA VAL A 375 -18.11 -3.99 -8.40
C VAL A 375 -18.73 -5.00 -7.45
N ASN A 376 -19.41 -4.51 -6.42
CA ASN A 376 -20.19 -5.31 -5.50
C ASN A 376 -21.62 -4.74 -5.38
N SER A 377 -22.47 -5.34 -4.56
CA SER A 377 -23.85 -4.90 -4.35
C SER A 377 -24.02 -3.45 -3.87
N GLN A 378 -22.95 -2.82 -3.37
CA GLN A 378 -22.90 -1.42 -2.94
C GLN A 378 -22.35 -0.48 -4.02
N SER A 379 -21.82 -1.04 -5.12
CA SER A 379 -21.27 -0.27 -6.23
C SER A 379 -22.43 0.22 -7.10
N GLY A 380 -22.68 1.50 -7.12
CA GLY A 380 -23.74 2.08 -7.96
C GLY A 380 -23.39 2.02 -9.46
N LYS A 381 -24.35 2.47 -10.28
CA LYS A 381 -24.27 2.53 -11.77
C LYS A 381 -22.98 3.14 -12.34
N GLY A 382 -22.31 4.00 -11.60
CA GLY A 382 -21.07 4.66 -12.06
C GLY A 382 -19.87 3.72 -12.16
N GLY A 383 -19.76 2.70 -11.29
CA GLY A 383 -18.65 1.75 -11.29
C GLY A 383 -18.68 0.81 -12.48
N VAL A 384 -19.87 0.28 -12.79
CA VAL A 384 -20.08 -0.61 -13.94
C VAL A 384 -19.80 0.10 -15.26
N ALA A 385 -20.35 1.32 -15.42
CA ALA A 385 -20.15 2.11 -16.63
C ALA A 385 -18.69 2.52 -16.83
N TYR A 386 -17.99 2.84 -15.75
CA TYR A 386 -16.58 3.18 -15.82
C TYR A 386 -15.71 2.00 -16.28
N LEU A 387 -15.95 0.79 -15.78
CA LEU A 387 -15.22 -0.43 -16.21
C LEU A 387 -15.42 -0.69 -17.70
N LEU A 388 -16.66 -0.65 -18.17
CA LEU A 388 -16.93 -0.85 -19.60
C LEU A 388 -16.30 0.23 -20.46
N SER A 389 -16.24 1.48 -19.98
CA SER A 389 -15.57 2.57 -20.69
C SER A 389 -14.05 2.40 -20.75
N THR A 390 -13.40 2.04 -19.63
CA THR A 390 -11.93 1.93 -19.56
C THR A 390 -11.37 0.67 -20.21
N GLU A 391 -12.04 -0.47 -20.04
CA GLU A 391 -11.51 -1.75 -20.54
C GLU A 391 -11.97 -2.09 -21.95
N HIS A 392 -13.17 -1.65 -22.33
CA HIS A 392 -13.78 -1.99 -23.62
C HIS A 392 -14.13 -0.77 -24.49
N GLY A 393 -13.82 0.43 -24.02
CA GLY A 393 -14.09 1.67 -24.78
C GLY A 393 -15.58 2.02 -24.93
N LEU A 394 -16.47 1.39 -24.13
CA LEU A 394 -17.91 1.57 -24.24
C LEU A 394 -18.41 2.79 -23.45
N ASP A 395 -18.91 3.82 -24.12
CA ASP A 395 -19.50 4.98 -23.49
C ASP A 395 -21.04 4.86 -23.48
N LEU A 396 -21.54 4.14 -22.47
CA LEU A 396 -22.97 3.83 -22.37
C LEU A 396 -23.82 5.09 -22.14
N PRO A 397 -24.94 5.26 -22.87
CA PRO A 397 -25.93 6.27 -22.55
C PRO A 397 -26.43 6.19 -21.11
N ARG A 398 -26.70 7.34 -20.47
CA ARG A 398 -27.02 7.39 -19.03
C ARG A 398 -28.22 6.50 -18.63
N ALA A 399 -29.24 6.43 -19.46
CA ALA A 399 -30.41 5.58 -19.19
C ALA A 399 -30.04 4.08 -19.27
N MET A 400 -29.17 3.72 -20.23
CA MET A 400 -28.64 2.35 -20.36
C MET A 400 -27.73 1.97 -19.18
N GLN A 401 -26.92 2.91 -18.65
CA GLN A 401 -26.14 2.67 -17.43
C GLN A 401 -27.02 2.25 -16.25
N VAL A 402 -28.23 2.83 -16.14
CA VAL A 402 -29.21 2.47 -15.10
C VAL A 402 -29.76 1.08 -15.33
N GLU A 403 -30.12 0.73 -16.56
CA GLU A 403 -30.66 -0.59 -16.92
C GLU A 403 -29.61 -1.68 -16.66
N PHE A 404 -28.40 -1.51 -17.19
CA PHE A 404 -27.36 -2.51 -17.07
C PHE A 404 -26.88 -2.70 -15.63
N SER A 405 -26.76 -1.61 -14.86
CA SER A 405 -26.38 -1.71 -13.44
C SER A 405 -27.36 -2.51 -12.60
N LYS A 406 -28.66 -2.52 -12.93
CA LYS A 406 -29.63 -3.37 -12.24
C LYS A 406 -29.36 -4.85 -12.48
N GLN A 407 -29.00 -5.22 -13.70
CA GLN A 407 -28.70 -6.62 -14.05
C GLN A 407 -27.45 -7.12 -13.33
N VAL A 408 -26.40 -6.28 -13.28
CA VAL A 408 -25.18 -6.58 -12.52
C VAL A 408 -25.50 -6.68 -11.02
N GLN A 409 -26.32 -5.78 -10.49
CA GLN A 409 -26.73 -5.83 -9.08
C GLN A 409 -27.55 -7.07 -8.74
N GLU A 410 -28.51 -7.47 -9.56
CA GLU A 410 -29.28 -8.70 -9.36
C GLU A 410 -28.37 -9.93 -9.32
N LEU A 411 -27.33 -9.99 -10.15
CA LEU A 411 -26.36 -11.09 -10.15
C LEU A 411 -25.49 -11.07 -8.88
N THR A 412 -25.00 -9.90 -8.46
CA THR A 412 -24.21 -9.80 -7.21
C THR A 412 -25.03 -10.13 -5.95
N GLU A 413 -26.31 -9.78 -5.94
CA GLU A 413 -27.21 -10.14 -4.83
C GLU A 413 -27.50 -11.64 -4.78
N GLN A 414 -27.62 -12.29 -5.94
CA GLN A 414 -27.83 -13.75 -6.03
C GLN A 414 -26.60 -14.57 -5.65
N THR A 415 -25.41 -14.11 -6.06
CA THR A 415 -24.15 -14.82 -5.81
C THR A 415 -23.55 -14.49 -4.44
N GLY A 416 -23.85 -13.32 -3.87
CA GLY A 416 -23.25 -12.81 -2.63
C GLY A 416 -21.76 -12.50 -2.72
N THR A 417 -21.20 -12.49 -3.93
CA THR A 417 -19.77 -12.26 -4.22
C THR A 417 -19.54 -10.99 -5.02
N GLU A 418 -18.32 -10.50 -5.02
CA GLU A 418 -17.87 -9.46 -5.96
C GLU A 418 -17.83 -10.04 -7.37
N ILE A 419 -18.13 -9.18 -8.36
CA ILE A 419 -18.04 -9.52 -9.78
C ILE A 419 -16.77 -8.90 -10.33
N SER A 420 -15.96 -9.71 -11.02
CA SER A 420 -14.76 -9.28 -11.73
C SER A 420 -15.11 -8.48 -13.01
N PRO A 421 -14.19 -7.68 -13.55
CA PRO A 421 -14.37 -7.01 -14.83
C PRO A 421 -14.72 -7.95 -15.98
N SER A 422 -14.12 -9.14 -16.04
CA SER A 422 -14.44 -10.15 -17.05
C SER A 422 -15.87 -10.67 -16.92
N GLU A 423 -16.35 -10.92 -15.69
CA GLU A 423 -17.74 -11.32 -15.46
C GLU A 423 -18.75 -10.24 -15.83
N ILE A 424 -18.40 -8.94 -15.62
CA ILE A 424 -19.23 -7.82 -16.08
C ILE A 424 -19.31 -7.80 -17.61
N TRP A 425 -18.19 -8.04 -18.29
CA TRP A 425 -18.17 -8.17 -19.74
C TRP A 425 -19.02 -9.34 -20.24
N ASP A 426 -18.94 -10.49 -19.58
CA ASP A 426 -19.76 -11.66 -19.89
C ASP A 426 -21.26 -11.37 -19.70
N VAL A 427 -21.64 -10.66 -18.64
CA VAL A 427 -23.02 -10.22 -18.43
C VAL A 427 -23.46 -9.25 -19.54
N PHE A 428 -22.60 -8.31 -19.93
CA PHE A 428 -22.88 -7.36 -20.98
C PHE A 428 -23.12 -8.05 -22.34
N THR A 429 -22.19 -8.91 -22.74
CA THR A 429 -22.27 -9.63 -24.02
C THR A 429 -23.46 -10.60 -24.05
N THR A 430 -23.67 -11.36 -22.97
CA THR A 430 -24.84 -12.26 -22.85
C THR A 430 -26.15 -11.50 -22.91
N THR A 431 -26.20 -10.30 -22.34
CA THR A 431 -27.42 -9.48 -22.31
C THR A 431 -27.73 -8.84 -23.67
N TYR A 432 -26.75 -8.26 -24.31
CA TYR A 432 -26.97 -7.42 -25.50
C TYR A 432 -26.56 -8.09 -26.80
N GLN A 433 -25.64 -9.06 -26.76
CA GLN A 433 -25.11 -9.77 -27.93
C GLN A 433 -24.99 -11.28 -27.69
N PRO A 434 -26.08 -12.00 -27.31
CA PRO A 434 -26.00 -13.41 -27.05
C PRO A 434 -25.63 -14.20 -28.33
N GLU A 435 -24.67 -15.13 -28.23
CA GLU A 435 -24.25 -16.00 -29.35
C GLU A 435 -25.41 -16.74 -29.99
N ASN A 436 -26.42 -17.14 -29.19
CA ASN A 436 -27.58 -17.89 -29.64
C ASN A 436 -28.81 -16.98 -29.76
N ALA A 437 -28.65 -15.77 -30.29
CA ALA A 437 -29.75 -14.86 -30.52
C ALA A 437 -30.79 -15.46 -31.48
N THR A 438 -32.07 -15.24 -31.16
CA THR A 438 -33.19 -15.75 -32.00
C THR A 438 -33.17 -15.12 -33.39
N ILE A 439 -32.80 -13.83 -33.49
CA ILE A 439 -32.67 -13.07 -34.73
C ILE A 439 -31.21 -12.69 -34.89
N GLN A 440 -30.60 -13.03 -36.03
CA GLN A 440 -29.22 -12.68 -36.37
C GLN A 440 -29.16 -12.03 -37.73
N LEU A 441 -28.43 -10.92 -37.88
CA LEU A 441 -28.17 -10.26 -39.14
C LEU A 441 -27.01 -10.95 -39.85
N LEU A 442 -27.23 -11.49 -41.07
CA LEU A 442 -26.21 -12.11 -41.90
C LEU A 442 -25.58 -11.12 -42.86
N SER A 443 -26.42 -10.34 -43.52
CA SER A 443 -25.95 -9.33 -44.48
C SER A 443 -27.02 -8.28 -44.69
N SER A 444 -26.62 -7.09 -45.08
CA SER A 444 -27.53 -6.00 -45.45
C SER A 444 -27.06 -5.28 -46.70
N GLU A 445 -28.00 -4.92 -47.57
CA GLU A 445 -27.78 -3.99 -48.67
C GLU A 445 -28.68 -2.75 -48.44
N VAL A 446 -28.04 -1.60 -48.34
CA VAL A 446 -28.76 -0.31 -48.14
C VAL A 446 -28.57 0.55 -49.35
N THR A 447 -29.67 0.98 -49.94
CA THR A 447 -29.69 1.93 -51.06
C THR A 447 -30.46 3.20 -50.63
N ALA A 448 -29.83 4.35 -50.70
CA ALA A 448 -30.43 5.63 -50.36
C ALA A 448 -30.53 6.53 -51.59
N ASP A 449 -31.66 7.17 -51.79
CA ASP A 449 -31.83 8.31 -52.68
C ASP A 449 -32.13 9.59 -51.87
N GLN A 450 -32.39 10.71 -52.54
CA GLN A 450 -32.57 12.01 -51.83
C GLN A 450 -33.77 12.06 -50.86
N HIS A 451 -34.67 11.09 -50.89
CA HIS A 451 -35.92 11.12 -50.16
C HIS A 451 -36.28 9.84 -49.45
N ASN A 452 -35.60 8.72 -49.74
CA ASN A 452 -35.95 7.42 -49.20
C ASN A 452 -34.75 6.47 -49.12
N THR A 453 -34.71 5.66 -48.06
CA THR A 453 -33.74 4.61 -47.87
C THR A 453 -34.43 3.25 -47.96
N ARG A 454 -33.88 2.35 -48.78
CA ARG A 454 -34.34 0.97 -48.89
C ARG A 454 -33.31 0.06 -48.29
N ILE A 455 -33.79 -0.93 -47.55
CA ILE A 455 -32.94 -2.01 -47.03
C ILE A 455 -33.39 -3.37 -47.52
N PHE A 456 -32.43 -4.20 -47.87
CA PHE A 456 -32.58 -5.62 -48.11
C PHE A 456 -31.68 -6.37 -47.13
N ALA A 457 -32.25 -6.97 -46.10
CA ALA A 457 -31.51 -7.65 -45.04
C ALA A 457 -31.77 -9.16 -45.07
N GLN A 458 -30.71 -9.94 -44.94
CA GLN A 458 -30.77 -11.38 -44.75
C GLN A 458 -30.62 -11.67 -43.25
N LEU A 459 -31.61 -12.33 -42.67
CA LEU A 459 -31.62 -12.70 -41.26
C LEU A 459 -31.67 -14.22 -41.07
N ILE A 460 -31.14 -14.71 -39.94
CA ILE A 460 -31.52 -16.00 -39.38
C ILE A 460 -32.54 -15.71 -38.27
N VAL A 461 -33.69 -16.37 -38.32
CA VAL A 461 -34.74 -16.27 -37.30
C VAL A 461 -35.09 -17.69 -36.83
N ALA A 462 -34.75 -17.99 -35.58
CA ALA A 462 -34.95 -19.34 -35.01
C ALA A 462 -34.34 -20.46 -35.91
N GLY A 463 -33.16 -20.20 -36.51
CA GLY A 463 -32.45 -21.12 -37.39
C GLY A 463 -32.92 -21.14 -38.84
N GLN A 464 -33.90 -20.32 -39.24
CA GLN A 464 -34.39 -20.24 -40.62
C GLN A 464 -33.94 -18.95 -41.30
N HIS A 465 -33.60 -19.01 -42.58
CA HIS A 465 -33.25 -17.80 -43.36
C HIS A 465 -34.52 -17.03 -43.71
N VAL A 466 -34.52 -15.76 -43.36
CA VAL A 466 -35.60 -14.80 -43.64
C VAL A 466 -35.02 -13.58 -44.36
N THR A 467 -35.69 -13.16 -45.40
CA THR A 467 -35.35 -11.93 -46.10
C THR A 467 -36.30 -10.83 -45.67
N VAL A 468 -35.76 -9.73 -45.20
CA VAL A 468 -36.51 -8.56 -44.77
C VAL A 468 -36.30 -7.40 -45.75
N LYS A 469 -37.38 -6.76 -46.20
CA LYS A 469 -37.34 -5.58 -47.07
C LYS A 469 -38.10 -4.45 -46.39
N GLY A 470 -37.48 -3.28 -46.40
CA GLY A 470 -38.13 -2.09 -45.83
C GLY A 470 -37.71 -0.80 -46.50
N GLU A 471 -38.55 0.19 -46.34
CA GLU A 471 -38.34 1.58 -46.82
C GLU A 471 -38.59 2.56 -45.66
N GLY A 472 -37.75 3.60 -45.56
CA GLY A 472 -37.83 4.58 -44.48
C GLY A 472 -36.97 5.81 -44.74
N ASN A 473 -36.95 6.73 -43.78
CA ASN A 473 -36.14 7.96 -43.86
C ASN A 473 -34.63 7.72 -43.69
N GLY A 474 -34.23 6.58 -43.17
CA GLY A 474 -32.86 6.16 -42.97
C GLY A 474 -32.75 4.66 -42.74
N PRO A 475 -31.53 4.12 -42.61
CA PRO A 475 -31.32 2.67 -42.52
C PRO A 475 -32.04 2.01 -41.34
N ILE A 476 -32.05 2.64 -40.18
CA ILE A 476 -32.71 2.17 -38.95
C ILE A 476 -34.25 2.12 -39.18
N ASP A 477 -34.84 3.21 -39.73
CA ASP A 477 -36.28 3.30 -39.99
C ASP A 477 -36.69 2.28 -41.07
N ALA A 478 -35.90 2.13 -42.12
CA ALA A 478 -36.11 1.15 -43.17
C ALA A 478 -36.07 -0.31 -42.61
N LEU A 479 -35.09 -0.65 -41.76
CA LEU A 479 -35.04 -1.97 -41.10
C LEU A 479 -36.24 -2.19 -40.20
N MET A 480 -36.63 -1.21 -39.38
CA MET A 480 -37.82 -1.29 -38.53
C MET A 480 -39.13 -1.49 -39.32
N ALA A 481 -39.26 -0.80 -40.46
CA ALA A 481 -40.40 -1.02 -41.33
C ALA A 481 -40.46 -2.44 -41.89
N GLY A 482 -39.31 -2.99 -42.27
CA GLY A 482 -39.20 -4.36 -42.75
C GLY A 482 -39.48 -5.40 -41.66
N LEU A 483 -38.94 -5.23 -40.44
CA LEU A 483 -39.19 -6.11 -39.30
C LEU A 483 -40.67 -6.14 -38.89
N ARG A 484 -41.36 -4.99 -38.93
CA ARG A 484 -42.81 -4.93 -38.67
C ARG A 484 -43.60 -5.70 -39.71
N ASN A 485 -43.25 -5.57 -40.99
CA ASN A 485 -44.00 -6.17 -42.08
C ASN A 485 -43.81 -7.68 -42.19
N GLU A 486 -42.61 -8.20 -41.91
CA GLU A 486 -42.23 -9.59 -42.18
C GLU A 486 -42.21 -10.44 -40.91
N MET A 487 -42.09 -9.83 -39.71
CA MET A 487 -41.81 -10.56 -38.48
C MET A 487 -42.70 -10.19 -37.29
N ASP A 488 -43.68 -9.28 -37.45
CA ASP A 488 -44.52 -8.76 -36.37
C ASP A 488 -43.68 -8.21 -35.17
N VAL A 489 -42.52 -7.63 -35.47
CA VAL A 489 -41.68 -6.95 -34.48
C VAL A 489 -42.08 -5.48 -34.48
N ASP A 490 -42.76 -5.04 -33.41
CA ASP A 490 -43.23 -3.66 -33.30
C ASP A 490 -42.72 -3.00 -31.99
N PHE A 491 -41.81 -2.06 -32.17
CA PHE A 491 -41.35 -1.08 -31.17
C PHE A 491 -40.92 0.20 -31.88
N LYS A 492 -40.79 1.29 -31.15
CA LYS A 492 -40.25 2.55 -31.65
C LYS A 492 -38.82 2.71 -31.16
N VAL A 493 -37.93 3.22 -32.02
CA VAL A 493 -36.64 3.72 -31.63
C VAL A 493 -36.83 5.10 -31.00
N ARG A 494 -36.52 5.21 -29.71
CA ARG A 494 -36.72 6.45 -28.93
C ARG A 494 -35.46 7.29 -28.89
N ASP A 495 -34.30 6.64 -28.75
CA ASP A 495 -33.00 7.29 -28.69
C ASP A 495 -31.94 6.43 -29.39
N TYR A 496 -30.91 7.10 -29.88
CA TYR A 496 -29.83 6.48 -30.65
C TYR A 496 -28.50 7.16 -30.37
N HIS A 497 -27.48 6.40 -30.08
CA HIS A 497 -26.10 6.87 -29.88
C HIS A 497 -25.14 5.95 -30.59
N GLU A 498 -24.01 6.50 -31.08
CA GLU A 498 -22.91 5.74 -31.65
C GLU A 498 -21.58 6.41 -31.37
N HIS A 499 -20.53 5.61 -31.31
CA HIS A 499 -19.15 6.11 -31.26
C HIS A 499 -18.16 5.06 -31.75
N ALA A 500 -16.92 5.48 -32.05
CA ALA A 500 -15.83 4.58 -32.38
C ALA A 500 -15.25 3.97 -31.09
N LEU A 501 -14.99 2.66 -31.09
CA LEU A 501 -14.32 1.95 -29.99
C LEU A 501 -12.81 2.17 -29.98
N THR A 502 -12.19 2.35 -31.17
CA THR A 502 -10.76 2.57 -31.33
C THR A 502 -10.50 3.70 -32.32
N ALA A 503 -9.30 4.29 -32.28
CA ALA A 503 -8.90 5.30 -33.25
C ALA A 503 -8.22 4.68 -34.48
N GLY A 504 -8.47 5.21 -35.67
CA GLY A 504 -7.82 4.81 -36.92
C GLY A 504 -8.77 4.27 -37.99
N SER A 505 -8.23 3.90 -39.16
CA SER A 505 -9.01 3.44 -40.31
C SER A 505 -9.61 2.02 -40.14
N GLU A 506 -9.17 1.27 -39.16
CA GLU A 506 -9.67 -0.08 -38.83
C GLU A 506 -10.48 -0.05 -37.51
N ALA A 507 -10.98 1.14 -37.13
CA ALA A 507 -11.75 1.30 -35.90
C ALA A 507 -13.08 0.55 -35.98
N SER A 508 -13.38 -0.21 -34.91
CA SER A 508 -14.73 -0.74 -34.71
C SER A 508 -15.63 0.35 -34.15
N ALA A 509 -16.91 0.29 -34.50
CA ALA A 509 -17.94 1.16 -33.99
C ALA A 509 -18.91 0.41 -33.07
N VAL A 510 -19.48 1.11 -32.13
CA VAL A 510 -20.61 0.64 -31.31
C VAL A 510 -21.80 1.58 -31.49
N ALA A 511 -22.98 0.98 -31.55
CA ALA A 511 -24.25 1.70 -31.60
C ALA A 511 -25.17 1.19 -30.47
N TYR A 512 -25.96 2.12 -29.92
CA TYR A 512 -26.94 1.90 -28.87
C TYR A 512 -28.29 2.38 -29.33
N VAL A 513 -29.32 1.56 -29.19
CA VAL A 513 -30.71 1.90 -29.55
C VAL A 513 -31.58 1.75 -28.32
N GLU A 514 -32.27 2.83 -27.91
CA GLU A 514 -33.36 2.74 -26.94
C GLU A 514 -34.66 2.42 -27.67
N ALA A 515 -35.23 1.26 -27.35
CA ALA A 515 -36.48 0.79 -27.86
C ALA A 515 -37.64 1.12 -26.89
N GLU A 516 -38.79 1.49 -27.41
CA GLU A 516 -40.05 1.72 -26.67
C GLU A 516 -41.15 0.82 -27.21
N GLY A 517 -41.68 -0.04 -26.36
CA GLY A 517 -42.80 -0.92 -26.67
C GLY A 517 -44.14 -0.17 -26.73
N THR A 518 -45.17 -0.84 -27.29
CA THR A 518 -46.52 -0.32 -27.36
C THR A 518 -47.19 -0.13 -25.98
N ASP A 519 -46.65 -0.76 -24.96
CA ASP A 519 -47.05 -0.64 -23.56
C ASP A 519 -46.29 0.46 -22.79
N GLY A 520 -45.37 1.17 -23.47
CA GLY A 520 -44.53 2.22 -22.87
C GLY A 520 -43.29 1.71 -22.13
N SER A 521 -43.02 0.40 -22.14
CA SER A 521 -41.77 -0.15 -21.60
C SER A 521 -40.60 0.26 -22.49
N THR A 522 -39.41 0.47 -21.87
CA THR A 522 -38.19 0.82 -22.60
C THR A 522 -37.08 -0.19 -22.30
N TRP A 523 -36.25 -0.45 -23.29
CA TRP A 523 -35.05 -1.30 -23.18
C TRP A 523 -34.03 -0.91 -24.23
N TRP A 524 -32.77 -1.37 -24.05
CA TRP A 524 -31.67 -1.05 -24.93
C TRP A 524 -31.23 -2.23 -25.78
N GLY A 525 -30.79 -1.96 -27.00
CA GLY A 525 -30.04 -2.89 -27.85
C GLY A 525 -28.68 -2.32 -28.21
N VAL A 526 -27.71 -3.20 -28.43
CA VAL A 526 -26.31 -2.84 -28.75
C VAL A 526 -25.84 -3.61 -29.97
N GLY A 527 -25.15 -2.91 -30.87
CA GLY A 527 -24.46 -3.51 -32.01
C GLY A 527 -23.00 -3.05 -32.05
N MET A 528 -22.09 -3.96 -32.36
CA MET A 528 -20.65 -3.69 -32.50
C MET A 528 -20.14 -4.25 -33.80
N SER A 529 -19.60 -3.42 -34.68
CA SER A 529 -19.11 -3.82 -36.00
C SER A 529 -17.95 -2.91 -36.45
N SER A 530 -17.20 -3.37 -37.46
CA SER A 530 -16.23 -2.53 -38.19
C SER A 530 -16.90 -1.44 -39.04
N SER A 531 -18.20 -1.53 -39.24
CA SER A 531 -19.02 -0.56 -39.98
C SER A 531 -20.03 0.10 -39.04
N ILE A 532 -20.09 1.43 -39.02
CA ILE A 532 -21.08 2.20 -38.25
C ILE A 532 -22.52 1.79 -38.66
N LEU A 533 -22.72 1.59 -39.95
CA LEU A 533 -24.02 1.15 -40.47
C LEU A 533 -24.43 -0.21 -39.94
N ASP A 534 -23.52 -1.18 -39.99
CA ASP A 534 -23.78 -2.54 -39.52
C ASP A 534 -23.99 -2.54 -37.99
N ALA A 535 -23.16 -1.80 -37.24
CA ALA A 535 -23.36 -1.63 -35.81
C ALA A 535 -24.75 -1.08 -35.46
N SER A 536 -25.23 -0.09 -36.24
CA SER A 536 -26.55 0.47 -36.06
C SER A 536 -27.68 -0.53 -36.30
N LEU A 537 -27.58 -1.32 -37.39
CA LEU A 537 -28.56 -2.35 -37.72
C LEU A 537 -28.52 -3.51 -36.70
N GLU A 538 -27.35 -3.91 -36.27
CA GLU A 538 -27.18 -4.91 -35.20
C GLU A 538 -27.77 -4.44 -33.87
N ALA A 539 -27.68 -3.15 -33.54
CA ALA A 539 -28.28 -2.59 -32.33
C ALA A 539 -29.82 -2.71 -32.36
N VAL A 540 -30.44 -2.50 -33.54
CA VAL A 540 -31.88 -2.71 -33.74
C VAL A 540 -32.25 -4.19 -33.59
N ILE A 541 -31.46 -5.12 -34.16
CA ILE A 541 -31.66 -6.56 -34.04
C ILE A 541 -31.48 -6.99 -32.58
N SER A 542 -30.47 -6.47 -31.89
CA SER A 542 -30.28 -6.70 -30.44
C SER A 542 -31.51 -6.27 -29.64
N ALA A 543 -32.07 -5.08 -29.91
CA ALA A 543 -33.29 -4.61 -29.26
C ALA A 543 -34.49 -5.52 -29.58
N ALA A 544 -34.61 -6.01 -30.83
CA ALA A 544 -35.67 -6.93 -31.23
C ALA A 544 -35.59 -8.29 -30.50
N ASN A 545 -34.38 -8.81 -30.28
CA ASN A 545 -34.17 -10.04 -29.51
C ASN A 545 -34.54 -9.90 -28.02
N ARG A 546 -34.47 -8.71 -27.47
CA ARG A 546 -34.75 -8.41 -26.05
C ARG A 546 -36.21 -8.06 -25.77
N ARG A 547 -37.03 -7.96 -26.78
CA ARG A 547 -38.47 -7.75 -26.65
C ARG A 547 -39.08 -8.95 -25.89
N ARG A 548 -39.65 -8.73 -24.73
CA ARG A 548 -40.41 -9.70 -23.92
C ARG A 548 -41.89 -9.60 -24.19
#